data_b08779db05ded949213d3f1075394ced
#
_entry.id   b08779db05ded949213d3f1075394ced
#
_cell.length_a   1.000
_cell.length_b   1.000
_cell.length_c   1.000
_cell.angle_alpha   90.00
_cell.angle_beta   90.00
_cell.angle_gamma   90.00
#
_symmetry.space_group_name_H-M   'P 1'
#
loop_
_entity.id
_entity.type
_entity.pdbx_description
1 polymer ?
#
loop_
_entity_poly.entity_id
_entity_poly.type
_entity_poly.pdbx_seq_one_letter_code
_entity_poly.pdbx_strand_id
1 'polypeptide(L)' 'VEEKSSFDVILKAAGGQKLQIVKLVKDITGLGLKEAKAVVDAAPSPVKEGVSKDEAEAIKSQLVEAGAEVELK' A
#
# COMPACT_ATOMS: atom_id res chain seq x y z
N VAL A 1 15.54 23.87 -7.02
CA VAL A 1 15.66 22.60 -6.75
C VAL A 1 14.46 21.99 -6.28
N GLU A 2 14.05 20.99 -6.80
CA GLU A 2 13.03 20.43 -6.41
C GLU A 2 13.26 19.26 -5.73
N GLU A 3 12.74 19.00 -4.61
CA GLU A 3 12.90 17.91 -3.92
C GLU A 3 11.81 17.07 -4.26
N LYS A 4 11.97 15.90 -4.65
CA LYS A 4 11.00 15.04 -4.96
C LYS A 4 10.39 14.63 -3.72
N SER A 5 9.23 15.03 -3.43
CA SER A 5 8.53 14.60 -2.26
C SER A 5 7.48 13.57 -2.59
N SER A 6 7.61 12.89 -3.72
CA SER A 6 6.67 11.88 -4.08
C SER A 6 7.26 10.52 -3.78
N PHE A 7 6.49 9.67 -3.18
CA PHE A 7 6.93 8.33 -2.84
C PHE A 7 5.93 7.31 -3.34
N ASP A 8 6.42 6.10 -3.60
CA ASP A 8 5.54 5.02 -4.01
C ASP A 8 5.46 4.05 -2.84
N VAL A 9 4.28 3.63 -2.52
CA VAL A 9 4.07 2.65 -1.45
C VAL A 9 3.93 1.29 -2.12
N ILE A 10 4.89 0.43 -1.86
CA ILE A 10 4.95 -0.88 -2.49
C ILE A 10 4.59 -1.94 -1.46
N LEU A 11 3.58 -2.72 -1.75
CA LEU A 11 3.19 -3.81 -0.87
C LEU A 11 4.06 -5.01 -1.21
N LYS A 12 4.90 -5.41 -0.28
CA LYS A 12 5.82 -6.51 -0.51
C LYS A 12 5.17 -7.85 -0.21
N ALA A 13 4.37 -7.92 0.81
CA ALA A 13 3.69 -9.14 1.18
C ALA A 13 2.51 -8.81 2.08
N ALA A 14 1.46 -9.59 1.97
CA ALA A 14 0.28 -9.36 2.79
C ALA A 14 0.34 -10.05 4.13
N GLY A 15 1.27 -10.95 4.32
CA GLY A 15 1.36 -11.68 5.57
C GLY A 15 0.16 -12.58 5.77
N GLY A 16 -0.20 -12.80 6.99
CA GLY A 16 -1.30 -13.69 7.31
C GLY A 16 -2.66 -13.03 7.35
N GLN A 17 -2.70 -11.70 7.13
CA GLN A 17 -3.97 -10.98 7.23
C GLN A 17 -4.39 -10.46 5.86
N LYS A 18 -4.41 -11.34 4.89
CA LYS A 18 -4.64 -10.93 3.53
C LYS A 18 -5.97 -10.20 3.34
N LEU A 19 -7.03 -10.70 3.95
CA LEU A 19 -8.33 -10.07 3.80
C LEU A 19 -8.33 -8.66 4.38
N GLN A 20 -7.66 -8.47 5.50
CA GLN A 20 -7.59 -7.16 6.09
C GLN A 20 -6.78 -6.23 5.21
N ILE A 21 -5.71 -6.72 4.62
CA ILE A 21 -4.88 -5.93 3.73
C ILE A 21 -5.67 -5.54 2.49
N VAL A 22 -6.48 -6.44 1.97
CA VAL A 22 -7.32 -6.14 0.82
C VAL A 22 -8.26 -4.98 1.15
N LYS A 23 -8.87 -5.00 2.33
CA LYS A 23 -9.77 -3.94 2.72
C LYS A 23 -9.04 -2.60 2.85
N LEU A 24 -7.84 -2.63 3.42
CA LEU A 24 -7.07 -1.42 3.58
C LEU A 24 -6.63 -0.88 2.22
N VAL A 25 -6.20 -1.74 1.32
CA VAL A 25 -5.79 -1.33 -0.01
C VAL A 25 -6.99 -0.72 -0.74
N LYS A 26 -8.16 -1.30 -0.59
CA LYS A 26 -9.35 -0.78 -1.20
C LYS A 26 -9.64 0.62 -0.69
N ASP A 27 -9.55 0.83 0.62
CA ASP A 27 -9.80 2.14 1.19
C ASP A 27 -8.76 3.15 0.77
N ILE A 28 -7.51 2.77 0.73
CA ILE A 28 -6.42 3.67 0.44
C ILE A 28 -6.41 4.06 -1.03
N THR A 29 -6.62 3.10 -1.92
CA THR A 29 -6.50 3.35 -3.33
C THR A 29 -7.80 3.72 -4.00
N GLY A 30 -8.91 3.43 -3.36
CA GLY A 30 -10.20 3.67 -3.96
C GLY A 30 -10.58 2.65 -5.02
N LEU A 31 -9.85 1.55 -5.11
CA LEU A 31 -10.17 0.52 -6.08
C LEU A 31 -11.32 -0.34 -5.58
N GLY A 32 -11.90 -1.09 -6.47
CA GLY A 32 -12.92 -2.04 -6.09
C GLY A 32 -12.31 -3.20 -5.35
N LEU A 33 -13.14 -3.98 -4.71
CA LEU A 33 -12.66 -5.11 -3.92
C LEU A 33 -11.89 -6.09 -4.77
N LYS A 34 -12.38 -6.36 -5.99
CA LYS A 34 -11.71 -7.25 -6.87
C LYS A 34 -10.34 -6.75 -7.23
N GLU A 35 -10.20 -5.46 -7.52
CA GLU A 35 -8.92 -4.90 -7.91
C GLU A 35 -7.98 -4.84 -6.73
N ALA A 36 -8.49 -4.52 -5.57
CA ALA A 36 -7.65 -4.50 -4.38
C ALA A 36 -7.11 -5.89 -4.09
N LYS A 37 -7.94 -6.90 -4.29
CA LYS A 37 -7.50 -8.27 -4.08
C LYS A 37 -6.42 -8.64 -5.09
N ALA A 38 -6.58 -8.21 -6.33
CA ALA A 38 -5.59 -8.48 -7.36
C ALA A 38 -4.23 -7.84 -7.01
N VAL A 39 -4.27 -6.62 -6.49
CA VAL A 39 -3.06 -5.94 -6.09
C VAL A 39 -2.36 -6.72 -4.98
N VAL A 40 -3.12 -7.17 -4.00
CA VAL A 40 -2.56 -7.89 -2.88
C VAL A 40 -2.01 -9.25 -3.35
N ASP A 41 -2.73 -9.92 -4.24
CA ASP A 41 -2.29 -11.21 -4.74
C ASP A 41 -1.06 -11.08 -5.61
N ALA A 42 -0.88 -9.96 -6.28
CA ALA A 42 0.26 -9.75 -7.15
C ALA A 42 1.47 -9.19 -6.43
N ALA A 43 1.46 -9.16 -5.13
CA ALA A 43 2.60 -8.62 -4.39
C ALA A 43 3.89 -9.32 -4.79
N PRO A 44 5.00 -8.60 -4.86
CA PRO A 44 5.14 -7.19 -4.57
C PRO A 44 4.55 -6.32 -5.67
N SER A 45 3.76 -5.34 -5.30
CA SER A 45 3.18 -4.46 -6.29
C SER A 45 2.89 -3.12 -5.62
N PRO A 46 2.86 -2.03 -6.38
CA PRO A 46 2.61 -0.74 -5.77
C PRO A 46 1.15 -0.60 -5.37
N VAL A 47 0.93 -0.10 -4.18
CA VAL A 47 -0.40 0.15 -3.69
C VAL A 47 -0.79 1.58 -4.05
N LYS A 48 0.13 2.50 -3.90
CA LYS A 48 -0.14 3.89 -4.20
C LYS A 48 1.14 4.50 -4.69
N GLU A 49 1.05 5.39 -5.66
CA GLU A 49 2.22 6.02 -6.21
C GLU A 49 2.04 7.53 -6.22
N GLY A 50 3.13 8.24 -6.15
CA GLY A 50 3.09 9.70 -6.25
C GLY A 50 2.46 10.36 -5.05
N VAL A 51 2.65 9.83 -3.86
CA VAL A 51 2.07 10.41 -2.65
C VAL A 51 3.16 11.13 -1.87
N SER A 52 2.76 12.03 -1.01
CA SER A 52 3.72 12.74 -0.18
C SER A 52 4.29 11.79 0.85
N LYS A 53 5.39 12.19 1.46
CA LYS A 53 6.02 11.35 2.47
C LYS A 53 5.07 11.07 3.62
N ASP A 54 4.38 12.10 4.08
CA ASP A 54 3.46 11.93 5.20
C ASP A 54 2.38 10.93 4.85
N GLU A 55 1.83 11.03 3.66
CA GLU A 55 0.79 10.12 3.26
C GLU A 55 1.35 8.72 3.07
N ALA A 56 2.53 8.61 2.48
CA ALA A 56 3.15 7.31 2.27
C ALA A 56 3.41 6.62 3.60
N GLU A 57 3.88 7.36 4.59
CA GLU A 57 4.15 6.78 5.89
C GLU A 57 2.86 6.36 6.59
N ALA A 58 1.80 7.14 6.42
CA ALA A 58 0.51 6.78 7.01
C ALA A 58 -0.01 5.49 6.41
N ILE A 59 0.10 5.35 5.09
CA ILE A 59 -0.34 4.15 4.41
C ILE A 59 0.50 2.96 4.87
N LYS A 60 1.81 3.15 4.92
CA LYS A 60 2.70 2.09 5.34
C LYS A 60 2.36 1.63 6.74
N SER A 61 2.13 2.58 7.64
CA SER A 61 1.83 2.26 9.01
C SER A 61 0.57 1.43 9.12
N GLN A 62 -0.47 1.81 8.39
CA GLN A 62 -1.71 1.08 8.44
C GLN A 62 -1.54 -0.34 7.95
N LEU A 63 -0.80 -0.52 6.87
CA LEU A 63 -0.61 -1.84 6.31
C LEU A 63 0.28 -2.72 7.20
N VAL A 64 1.32 -2.11 7.77
CA VAL A 64 2.22 -2.85 8.64
C VAL A 64 1.48 -3.28 9.91
N GLU A 65 0.63 -2.43 10.43
CA GLU A 65 -0.13 -2.78 11.61
C GLU A 65 -1.08 -3.94 11.32
N ALA A 66 -1.49 -4.10 10.10
CA ALA A 66 -2.35 -5.21 9.72
C ALA A 66 -1.54 -6.47 9.37
N GLY A 67 -0.24 -6.39 9.48
CA GLY A 67 0.60 -7.56 9.24
C GLY A 67 1.25 -7.64 7.89
N ALA A 68 1.17 -6.60 7.10
CA ALA A 68 1.77 -6.61 5.76
C ALA A 68 3.18 -6.08 5.79
N GLU A 69 3.93 -6.40 4.75
CA GLU A 69 5.26 -5.84 4.57
C GLU A 69 5.16 -4.81 3.47
N VAL A 70 5.61 -3.62 3.74
CA VAL A 70 5.47 -2.49 2.83
C VAL A 70 6.80 -1.78 2.71
N GLU A 71 7.07 -1.27 1.52
CA GLU A 71 8.30 -0.54 1.31
C GLU A 71 7.96 0.79 0.66
N LEU A 72 8.70 1.84 0.99
CA LEU A 72 8.53 3.13 0.35
C LEU A 72 9.66 3.33 -0.63
N LYS A 73 9.34 3.82 -1.81
CA LYS A 73 10.37 4.10 -2.81
C LYS A 73 10.33 5.52 -3.31
#